data_4dc0ebd650d56350520b62a478635555
#
_entry.id   4dc0ebd650d56350520b62a478635555
#
_cell.length_a   1.000
_cell.length_b   1.000
_cell.length_c   1.000
_cell.angle_alpha   90.00
_cell.angle_beta   90.00
_cell.angle_gamma   90.00
#
_symmetry.space_group_name_H-M   'P 1'
#
loop_
_entity.id
_entity.type
_entity.pdbx_description
1 polymer ?
#
loop_
_entity_poly.entity_id
_entity_poly.type
_entity_poly.pdbx_seq_one_letter_code
_entity_poly.pdbx_strand_id
1 'polypeptide(L)'
;MDMIIRNGTVVSAAGSYKADVAVKDGKIAAVGSIPDIPGAKVVDAAGKLVLPGAIDAHTHLAMPFGGTVSSDDYFAGTRAAACGGTTTVFDFALQDFNETMTDTFNRRNALAAPDAAVDYSFHIGVKDIHGDLLDSIKAVSYTHLTLPTNS
;
A
#
# COMPACT_ATOMS: atom_id res chain seq x y z
N MET A 1 -17.40 -16.82 2.10
CA MET A 1 -16.89 -15.58 2.72
C MET A 1 -15.81 -15.95 3.72
N ASP A 2 -14.71 -15.24 3.72
CA ASP A 2 -13.58 -15.58 4.59
C ASP A 2 -13.72 -14.87 5.93
N MET A 3 -14.27 -13.64 5.88
CA MET A 3 -14.47 -12.82 7.06
C MET A 3 -15.72 -11.93 6.93
N ILE A 4 -16.36 -11.68 8.06
CA ILE A 4 -17.44 -10.68 8.19
C ILE A 4 -17.09 -9.78 9.36
N ILE A 5 -17.04 -8.47 9.14
CA ILE A 5 -16.91 -7.44 10.18
C ILE A 5 -18.32 -6.97 10.50
N ARG A 6 -18.77 -7.10 11.75
CA ARG A 6 -20.14 -6.82 12.18
C ARG A 6 -20.24 -5.65 13.12
N ASN A 7 -21.44 -5.06 13.17
CA ASN A 7 -21.84 -4.06 14.17
C ASN A 7 -21.04 -2.74 14.12
N GLY A 8 -20.18 -2.56 13.13
CA GLY A 8 -19.35 -1.36 13.01
C GLY A 8 -20.09 -0.16 12.46
N THR A 9 -19.44 0.99 12.51
CA THR A 9 -19.81 2.16 11.73
C THR A 9 -18.85 2.27 10.56
N VAL A 10 -19.31 1.93 9.35
CA VAL A 10 -18.50 2.04 8.13
C VAL A 10 -18.37 3.51 7.78
N VAL A 11 -17.14 3.93 7.50
CA VAL A 11 -16.81 5.29 7.10
C VAL A 11 -16.19 5.28 5.71
N SER A 12 -16.71 6.08 4.82
CA SER A 12 -16.20 6.26 3.46
C SER A 12 -16.26 7.73 3.04
N ALA A 13 -15.80 8.06 1.86
CA ALA A 13 -15.92 9.40 1.30
C ALA A 13 -17.38 9.87 1.15
N ALA A 14 -18.34 8.93 1.04
CA ALA A 14 -19.77 9.23 0.94
C ALA A 14 -20.45 9.48 2.29
N GLY A 15 -19.77 9.23 3.41
CA GLY A 15 -20.30 9.42 4.76
C GLY A 15 -20.06 8.22 5.68
N SER A 16 -20.76 8.21 6.82
CA SER A 16 -20.66 7.13 7.80
C SER A 16 -22.06 6.57 8.12
N TYR A 17 -22.14 5.22 8.21
CA TYR A 17 -23.39 4.52 8.47
C TYR A 17 -23.15 3.15 9.12
N LYS A 18 -24.13 2.62 9.81
CA LYS A 18 -24.08 1.27 10.39
C LYS A 18 -24.22 0.22 9.29
N ALA A 19 -23.23 -0.64 9.18
CA ALA A 19 -23.24 -1.77 8.24
C ALA A 19 -22.23 -2.83 8.65
N ASP A 20 -22.41 -4.03 8.13
CA ASP A 20 -21.43 -5.10 8.13
C ASP A 20 -20.60 -5.04 6.84
N VAL A 21 -19.38 -5.58 6.89
CA VAL A 21 -18.51 -5.73 5.72
C VAL A 21 -18.16 -7.20 5.55
N ALA A 22 -18.48 -7.77 4.38
CA ALA A 22 -18.08 -9.13 4.03
C ALA A 22 -16.86 -9.11 3.12
N VAL A 23 -15.90 -9.97 3.44
CA VAL A 23 -14.65 -10.15 2.68
C VAL A 23 -14.59 -11.55 2.11
N LYS A 24 -14.17 -11.66 0.85
CA LYS A 24 -13.91 -12.91 0.15
C LYS A 24 -12.67 -12.76 -0.73
N ASP A 25 -11.75 -13.71 -0.65
CA ASP A 25 -10.52 -13.74 -1.45
C ASP A 25 -9.73 -12.42 -1.36
N GLY A 26 -9.64 -11.84 -0.14
CA GLY A 26 -8.94 -10.58 0.14
C GLY A 26 -9.66 -9.32 -0.36
N LYS A 27 -10.88 -9.42 -0.90
CA LYS A 27 -11.64 -8.29 -1.44
C LYS A 27 -12.93 -8.07 -0.68
N ILE A 28 -13.40 -6.81 -0.62
CA ILE A 28 -14.74 -6.48 -0.11
C ILE A 28 -15.76 -7.03 -1.09
N ALA A 29 -16.55 -8.00 -0.65
CA ALA A 29 -17.59 -8.64 -1.44
C ALA A 29 -18.95 -7.99 -1.27
N ALA A 30 -19.25 -7.45 -0.08
CA ALA A 30 -20.50 -6.74 0.20
C ALA A 30 -20.35 -5.80 1.40
N VAL A 31 -21.15 -4.73 1.41
CA VAL A 31 -21.32 -3.82 2.55
C VAL A 31 -22.82 -3.61 2.75
N GLY A 32 -23.32 -3.83 3.96
CA GLY A 32 -24.75 -3.72 4.29
C GLY A 32 -25.14 -4.67 5.40
N SER A 33 -26.37 -5.16 5.36
CA SER A 33 -26.82 -6.23 6.27
C SER A 33 -26.40 -7.58 5.68
N ILE A 34 -25.49 -8.26 6.35
CA ILE A 34 -24.95 -9.55 5.88
C ILE A 34 -25.54 -10.68 6.72
N PRO A 35 -26.15 -11.71 6.11
CA PRO A 35 -26.64 -12.87 6.84
C PRO A 35 -25.47 -13.67 7.48
N ASP A 36 -25.80 -14.57 8.40
CA ASP A 36 -24.81 -15.49 8.94
C ASP A 36 -24.35 -16.47 7.85
N ILE A 37 -23.03 -16.56 7.69
CA ILE A 37 -22.40 -17.44 6.70
C ILE A 37 -21.56 -18.46 7.46
N PRO A 38 -21.94 -19.75 7.47
CA PRO A 38 -21.18 -20.78 8.15
C PRO A 38 -19.72 -20.82 7.67
N GLY A 39 -18.78 -20.89 8.62
CA GLY A 39 -17.35 -20.97 8.34
C GLY A 39 -16.64 -19.62 8.12
N ALA A 40 -17.36 -18.52 8.02
CA ALA A 40 -16.74 -17.20 7.94
C ALA A 40 -16.19 -16.76 9.32
N LYS A 41 -14.98 -16.19 9.35
CA LYS A 41 -14.45 -15.53 10.55
C LYS A 41 -15.27 -14.28 10.85
N VAL A 42 -15.81 -14.16 12.04
CA VAL A 42 -16.56 -12.95 12.45
C VAL A 42 -15.67 -12.08 13.33
N VAL A 43 -15.64 -10.78 13.00
CA VAL A 43 -14.96 -9.72 13.77
C VAL A 43 -16.06 -8.77 14.26
N ASP A 44 -16.25 -8.69 15.58
CA ASP A 44 -17.19 -7.73 16.17
C ASP A 44 -16.53 -6.34 16.28
N ALA A 45 -17.11 -5.37 15.59
CA ALA A 45 -16.70 -3.98 15.57
C ALA A 45 -17.73 -3.07 16.29
N ALA A 46 -18.49 -3.60 17.25
CA ALA A 46 -19.43 -2.81 18.02
C ALA A 46 -18.75 -1.61 18.68
N GLY A 47 -19.31 -0.41 18.45
CA GLY A 47 -18.75 0.85 18.95
C GLY A 47 -17.49 1.34 18.21
N LYS A 48 -17.02 0.65 17.17
CA LYS A 48 -15.82 1.01 16.41
C LYS A 48 -16.18 1.58 15.03
N LEU A 49 -15.23 2.35 14.48
CA LEU A 49 -15.23 2.76 13.09
C LEU A 49 -14.56 1.67 12.24
N VAL A 50 -15.16 1.39 11.09
CA VAL A 50 -14.60 0.52 10.07
C VAL A 50 -14.22 1.40 8.89
N LEU A 51 -12.92 1.61 8.69
CA LEU A 51 -12.36 2.47 7.66
C LEU A 51 -11.57 1.65 6.64
N PRO A 52 -11.42 2.15 5.41
CA PRO A 52 -10.36 1.68 4.53
C PRO A 52 -9.00 1.81 5.23
N GLY A 53 -8.05 0.94 4.89
CA GLY A 53 -6.67 1.09 5.35
C GLY A 53 -6.11 2.45 4.92
N ALA A 54 -5.34 3.07 5.80
CA ALA A 54 -4.68 4.33 5.46
C ALA A 54 -3.60 4.12 4.38
N ILE A 55 -3.40 5.13 3.56
CA ILE A 55 -2.32 5.20 2.57
C ILE A 55 -1.35 6.27 3.04
N ASP A 56 -0.10 5.88 3.30
CA ASP A 56 0.98 6.83 3.53
C ASP A 56 1.69 7.10 2.20
N ALA A 57 1.44 8.28 1.65
CA ALA A 57 1.91 8.65 0.33
C ALA A 57 3.36 9.18 0.31
N HIS A 58 4.07 9.21 1.45
CA HIS A 58 5.41 9.76 1.51
C HIS A 58 6.22 9.16 2.66
N THR A 59 7.01 8.13 2.37
CA THR A 59 7.87 7.46 3.36
C THR A 59 9.33 7.42 2.90
N HIS A 60 10.24 7.17 3.85
CA HIS A 60 11.66 7.03 3.61
C HIS A 60 12.23 5.84 4.40
N LEU A 61 11.97 4.62 3.89
CA LEU A 61 12.41 3.38 4.52
C LEU A 61 13.76 2.94 3.96
N ALA A 62 14.70 2.52 4.80
CA ALA A 62 16.06 2.14 4.39
C ALA A 62 16.69 3.16 3.43
N MET A 63 16.45 4.45 3.63
CA MET A 63 16.91 5.50 2.70
C MET A 63 18.27 6.05 3.12
N PRO A 64 19.29 6.01 2.25
CA PRO A 64 20.56 6.67 2.49
C PRO A 64 20.38 8.20 2.50
N PHE A 65 20.83 8.85 3.55
CA PHE A 65 20.84 10.31 3.66
C PHE A 65 21.97 10.80 4.59
N GLY A 66 22.71 11.81 4.16
CA GLY A 66 23.73 12.47 5.00
C GLY A 66 24.83 11.54 5.52
N GLY A 67 25.20 10.49 4.78
CA GLY A 67 26.23 9.53 5.18
C GLY A 67 25.75 8.43 6.14
N THR A 68 24.44 8.37 6.40
CA THR A 68 23.77 7.33 7.17
C THR A 68 22.57 6.77 6.41
N VAL A 69 21.79 5.88 7.04
CA VAL A 69 20.57 5.30 6.50
C VAL A 69 19.45 5.56 7.49
N SER A 70 18.22 5.79 7.03
CA SER A 70 17.06 5.91 7.91
C SER A 70 16.95 4.69 8.83
N SER A 71 16.52 4.90 10.09
CA SER A 71 16.50 3.88 11.13
C SER A 71 15.62 2.68 10.79
N ASP A 72 14.51 2.94 10.12
CA ASP A 72 13.55 1.91 9.76
C ASP A 72 13.83 1.36 8.36
N ASP A 73 14.01 0.06 8.28
CA ASP A 73 13.99 -0.71 7.03
C ASP A 73 12.55 -1.05 6.62
N TYR A 74 12.39 -1.78 5.51
CA TYR A 74 11.05 -2.17 5.04
C TYR A 74 10.34 -3.10 6.00
N PHE A 75 11.06 -3.98 6.69
CA PHE A 75 10.46 -4.88 7.66
C PHE A 75 9.90 -4.11 8.87
N ALA A 76 10.71 -3.29 9.51
CA ALA A 76 10.31 -2.54 10.70
C ALA A 76 9.24 -1.48 10.37
N GLY A 77 9.48 -0.64 9.36
CA GLY A 77 8.60 0.47 9.01
C GLY A 77 7.24 0.03 8.49
N THR A 78 7.17 -0.97 7.61
CA THR A 78 5.88 -1.44 7.08
C THR A 78 5.07 -2.23 8.11
N ARG A 79 5.72 -2.92 9.06
CA ARG A 79 5.03 -3.52 10.21
C ARG A 79 4.48 -2.47 11.16
N ALA A 80 5.23 -1.42 11.43
CA ALA A 80 4.73 -0.30 12.23
C ALA A 80 3.52 0.36 11.54
N ALA A 81 3.59 0.56 10.23
CA ALA A 81 2.49 1.04 9.40
C ALA A 81 1.24 0.16 9.55
N ALA A 82 1.39 -1.17 9.39
CA ALA A 82 0.30 -2.14 9.56
C ALA A 82 -0.33 -2.07 10.96
N CYS A 83 0.49 -1.98 12.01
CA CYS A 83 0.01 -1.84 13.39
C CYS A 83 -0.76 -0.53 13.62
N GLY A 84 -0.42 0.53 12.87
CA GLY A 84 -1.12 1.83 12.87
C GLY A 84 -2.37 1.87 11.99
N GLY A 85 -2.64 0.81 11.20
CA GLY A 85 -3.78 0.76 10.26
C GLY A 85 -3.47 1.32 8.87
N THR A 86 -2.20 1.61 8.57
CA THR A 86 -1.74 1.92 7.21
C THR A 86 -1.52 0.62 6.45
N THR A 87 -2.16 0.48 5.29
CA THR A 87 -2.12 -0.74 4.47
C THR A 87 -1.34 -0.56 3.18
N THR A 88 -0.95 0.66 2.85
CA THR A 88 -0.18 0.98 1.65
C THR A 88 0.78 2.12 1.96
N VAL A 89 2.02 1.99 1.52
CA VAL A 89 3.04 3.04 1.63
C VAL A 89 3.62 3.39 0.25
N PHE A 90 3.91 4.66 0.03
CA PHE A 90 4.67 5.13 -1.11
C PHE A 90 6.03 5.63 -0.63
N ASP A 91 7.07 4.90 -1.02
CA ASP A 91 8.46 5.25 -0.68
C ASP A 91 9.15 5.92 -1.88
N PHE A 92 10.40 6.28 -1.73
CA PHE A 92 11.18 6.95 -2.77
C PHE A 92 12.29 6.04 -3.30
N ALA A 93 12.33 5.90 -4.63
CA ALA A 93 13.44 5.35 -5.38
C ALA A 93 14.21 6.51 -6.00
N LEU A 94 15.35 6.87 -5.42
CA LEU A 94 16.18 7.96 -5.92
C LEU A 94 17.16 7.42 -6.96
N GLN A 95 17.10 7.99 -8.16
CA GLN A 95 17.99 7.65 -9.26
C GLN A 95 19.45 8.00 -8.92
N ASP A 96 20.38 7.13 -9.22
CA ASP A 96 21.79 7.44 -9.23
C ASP A 96 22.24 7.94 -10.62
N PHE A 97 23.40 8.60 -10.71
CA PHE A 97 23.90 9.10 -11.99
C PHE A 97 24.20 7.94 -12.95
N ASN A 98 23.81 8.10 -14.19
CA ASN A 98 23.87 7.10 -15.27
C ASN A 98 22.97 5.85 -15.02
N GLU A 99 22.07 5.87 -14.08
CA GLU A 99 21.11 4.79 -13.83
C GLU A 99 19.83 5.04 -14.62
N THR A 100 19.23 3.99 -15.18
CA THR A 100 17.89 4.11 -15.78
C THR A 100 16.81 4.14 -14.69
N MET A 101 15.61 4.65 -15.00
CA MET A 101 14.49 4.60 -14.04
C MET A 101 14.08 3.16 -13.71
N THR A 102 14.19 2.26 -14.67
CA THR A 102 13.90 0.84 -14.45
C THR A 102 14.90 0.22 -13.48
N ASP A 103 16.18 0.52 -13.61
CA ASP A 103 17.20 0.04 -12.68
C ASP A 103 17.01 0.63 -11.28
N THR A 104 16.70 1.93 -11.21
CA THR A 104 16.34 2.62 -9.95
C THR A 104 15.18 1.93 -9.25
N PHE A 105 14.10 1.64 -9.99
CA PHE A 105 12.96 0.90 -9.47
C PHE A 105 13.36 -0.50 -9.00
N ASN A 106 14.05 -1.27 -9.84
CA ASN A 106 14.43 -2.64 -9.53
C ASN A 106 15.34 -2.73 -8.31
N ARG A 107 16.30 -1.82 -8.20
CA ARG A 107 17.20 -1.73 -7.04
C ARG A 107 16.41 -1.47 -5.76
N ARG A 108 15.45 -0.55 -5.79
CA ARG A 108 14.62 -0.24 -4.63
C ARG A 108 13.66 -1.38 -4.29
N ASN A 109 13.04 -1.95 -5.31
CA ASN A 109 12.13 -3.08 -5.16
C ASN A 109 12.83 -4.32 -4.57
N ALA A 110 14.08 -4.56 -4.91
CA ALA A 110 14.85 -5.67 -4.35
C ALA A 110 15.03 -5.57 -2.82
N LEU A 111 14.97 -4.36 -2.26
CA LEU A 111 15.00 -4.15 -0.80
C LEU A 111 13.62 -4.31 -0.17
N ALA A 112 12.57 -3.92 -0.86
CA ALA A 112 11.21 -3.93 -0.33
C ALA A 112 10.51 -5.28 -0.44
N ALA A 113 10.65 -5.95 -1.59
CA ALA A 113 9.89 -7.16 -1.92
C ALA A 113 10.00 -8.32 -0.90
N PRO A 114 11.18 -8.62 -0.30
CA PRO A 114 11.27 -9.70 0.68
C PRO A 114 10.65 -9.36 2.03
N ASP A 115 10.56 -8.07 2.39
CA ASP A 115 10.37 -7.65 3.78
C ASP A 115 9.13 -6.79 4.02
N ALA A 116 8.50 -6.25 2.98
CA ALA A 116 7.33 -5.39 3.13
C ALA A 116 6.11 -6.18 3.64
N ALA A 117 5.52 -5.71 4.74
CA ALA A 117 4.34 -6.30 5.38
C ALA A 117 3.00 -5.70 4.91
N VAL A 118 3.04 -4.59 4.16
CA VAL A 118 1.89 -3.91 3.55
C VAL A 118 2.16 -3.69 2.07
N ASP A 119 1.14 -3.31 1.31
CA ASP A 119 1.31 -2.91 -0.08
C ASP A 119 2.23 -1.69 -0.18
N TYR A 120 3.03 -1.64 -1.24
CA TYR A 120 3.95 -0.52 -1.44
C TYR A 120 4.08 -0.14 -2.91
N SER A 121 4.50 1.09 -3.12
CA SER A 121 4.92 1.61 -4.42
C SER A 121 6.02 2.65 -4.24
N PHE A 122 6.54 3.20 -5.35
CA PHE A 122 7.65 4.15 -5.30
C PHE A 122 7.36 5.41 -6.12
N HIS A 123 7.71 6.55 -5.54
CA HIS A 123 7.98 7.76 -6.29
C HIS A 123 9.42 7.70 -6.83
N ILE A 124 9.60 7.87 -8.13
CA ILE A 124 10.94 7.92 -8.72
C ILE A 124 11.46 9.35 -8.65
N GLY A 125 12.53 9.54 -7.88
CA GLY A 125 13.25 10.81 -7.83
C GLY A 125 14.31 10.89 -8.92
N VAL A 126 14.02 11.64 -9.98
CA VAL A 126 14.93 11.81 -11.13
C VAL A 126 16.03 12.81 -10.79
N LYS A 127 17.28 12.41 -10.89
CA LYS A 127 18.46 13.27 -10.70
C LYS A 127 19.24 13.51 -11.96
N ASP A 128 19.17 12.56 -12.89
CA ASP A 128 20.01 12.56 -14.09
C ASP A 128 19.14 12.33 -15.33
N ILE A 129 19.15 13.32 -16.22
CA ILE A 129 18.36 13.30 -17.45
C ILE A 129 19.29 13.02 -18.61
N HIS A 130 19.35 11.76 -19.04
CA HIS A 130 20.17 11.33 -20.15
C HIS A 130 19.43 10.32 -21.04
N GLY A 131 19.87 10.17 -22.30
CA GLY A 131 19.33 9.19 -23.23
C GLY A 131 17.81 9.27 -23.43
N ASP A 132 17.16 8.12 -23.51
CA ASP A 132 15.73 8.01 -23.81
C ASP A 132 14.85 8.11 -22.55
N LEU A 133 15.04 9.17 -21.76
CA LEU A 133 14.30 9.42 -20.52
C LEU A 133 12.78 9.29 -20.69
N LEU A 134 12.23 9.82 -21.81
CA LEU A 134 10.79 9.75 -22.07
C LEU A 134 10.29 8.32 -22.23
N ASP A 135 11.08 7.45 -22.83
CA ASP A 135 10.73 6.03 -22.96
C ASP A 135 10.87 5.29 -21.63
N SER A 136 11.87 5.64 -20.83
CA SER A 136 12.03 5.16 -19.46
C SER A 136 10.85 5.59 -18.56
N ILE A 137 10.37 6.82 -18.67
CA ILE A 137 9.18 7.31 -17.95
C ILE A 137 7.96 6.49 -18.34
N LYS A 138 7.73 6.28 -19.65
CA LYS A 138 6.59 5.49 -20.13
C LYS A 138 6.65 4.04 -19.62
N ALA A 139 7.82 3.41 -19.67
CA ALA A 139 8.01 2.04 -19.21
C ALA A 139 7.68 1.90 -17.71
N VAL A 140 8.20 2.78 -16.88
CA VAL A 140 7.93 2.77 -15.42
C VAL A 140 6.48 3.13 -15.12
N SER A 141 5.93 4.16 -15.77
CA SER A 141 4.55 4.59 -15.60
C SER A 141 3.56 3.48 -15.96
N TYR A 142 3.79 2.79 -17.09
CA TYR A 142 2.89 1.75 -17.56
C TYR A 142 2.94 0.47 -16.73
N THR A 143 4.11 0.11 -16.20
CA THR A 143 4.30 -1.17 -15.49
C THR A 143 4.11 -1.07 -13.97
N HIS A 144 4.27 0.11 -13.37
CA HIS A 144 4.37 0.25 -11.91
C HIS A 144 3.45 1.32 -11.30
N LEU A 145 2.80 2.16 -12.11
CA LEU A 145 1.82 3.14 -11.64
C LEU A 145 0.37 2.72 -11.88
N THR A 146 0.13 1.62 -12.55
CA THR A 146 -1.22 1.04 -12.59
C THR A 146 -1.46 0.31 -11.28
N LEU A 147 -2.02 1.02 -10.30
CA LEU A 147 -2.78 0.33 -9.26
C LEU A 147 -3.74 -0.63 -9.98
N PRO A 148 -3.90 -1.86 -9.52
CA PRO A 148 -4.91 -2.74 -10.08
C PRO A 148 -6.26 -2.02 -9.95
N THR A 149 -6.69 -1.38 -11.02
CA THR A 149 -8.06 -0.90 -11.13
C THR A 149 -8.93 -2.14 -11.20
N ASN A 150 -9.51 -2.50 -10.08
CA ASN A 150 -10.54 -3.52 -10.06
C ASN A 150 -11.72 -3.00 -10.87
N SER A 151 -11.78 -3.42 -12.13
CA SER A 151 -13.00 -3.39 -12.93
C SER A 151 -13.96 -4.46 -12.44
#